data_f96160e52dac45478eac6db7a8290cb6
#
_entry.id   f96160e52dac45478eac6db7a8290cb6
#
_cell.length_a   1.000
_cell.length_b   1.000
_cell.length_c   1.000
_cell.angle_alpha   90.00
_cell.angle_beta   90.00
_cell.angle_gamma   90.00
#
_symmetry.space_group_name_H-M   'P 1'
#
loop_
_entity.id
_entity.type
_entity.pdbx_description
1 polymer ?
#
loop_
_entity_poly.entity_id
_entity_poly.type
_entity_poly.pdbx_seq_one_letter_code
_entity_poly.pdbx_strand_id
1 'polypeptide(L)' 'AVVSLDYQVKLSIFEKNTNTIHEIPIFTSEDFSYDTESILSNEKQADEIKLDFFSEAVNELLIFFSEKSNAESA' A
#
# COMPACT_ATOMS: atom_id res chain seq x y z
N ALA A 1 -19.56 4.13 16.61
CA ALA A 1 -18.47 3.17 16.80
C ALA A 1 -17.28 3.51 15.90
N VAL A 2 -16.08 3.16 16.32
CA VAL A 2 -14.86 3.32 15.52
C VAL A 2 -14.45 1.95 14.99
N VAL A 3 -14.15 1.89 13.70
CA VAL A 3 -13.69 0.68 13.04
C VAL A 3 -12.29 0.90 12.53
N SER A 4 -11.40 -0.06 12.77
CA SER A 4 -10.04 -0.03 12.23
C SER A 4 -9.98 -0.88 10.97
N LEU A 5 -9.42 -0.33 9.90
CA LEU A 5 -9.13 -1.07 8.69
C LEU A 5 -7.62 -1.25 8.56
N ASP A 6 -7.21 -2.50 8.51
CA ASP A 6 -5.82 -2.87 8.37
C ASP A 6 -5.61 -3.50 6.99
N TYR A 7 -4.71 -2.91 6.22
CA TYR A 7 -4.29 -3.47 4.94
C TYR A 7 -2.83 -3.87 5.03
N GLN A 8 -2.56 -5.06 4.57
CA GLN A 8 -1.19 -5.57 4.55
C GLN A 8 -0.96 -6.28 3.23
N VAL A 9 0.12 -5.91 2.55
CA VAL A 9 0.52 -6.56 1.32
C VAL A 9 2.02 -6.67 1.29
N LYS A 10 2.51 -7.70 0.63
CA LYS A 10 3.94 -7.88 0.39
C LYS A 10 4.15 -7.86 -1.12
N LEU A 11 4.90 -6.88 -1.60
CA LEU A 11 5.31 -6.82 -2.99
C LEU A 11 6.54 -7.68 -3.18
N SER A 12 6.49 -8.60 -4.15
CA SER A 12 7.64 -9.44 -4.50
C SER A 12 8.12 -9.06 -5.88
N ILE A 13 9.37 -8.67 -5.99
CA ILE A 13 9.99 -8.24 -7.24
C ILE A 13 11.14 -9.17 -7.56
N PHE A 14 11.05 -9.86 -8.70
CA PHE A 14 12.11 -10.74 -9.15
C PHE A 14 13.07 -10.00 -10.08
N GLU A 15 14.34 -9.98 -9.72
CA GLU A 15 15.39 -9.38 -10.51
C GLU A 15 16.15 -10.48 -11.26
N LYS A 16 15.99 -10.50 -12.60
CA LYS A 16 16.59 -11.55 -13.44
C LYS A 16 18.10 -11.55 -13.44
N ASN A 17 18.70 -10.36 -13.44
CA ASN A 17 20.16 -10.23 -13.57
C ASN A 17 20.90 -10.85 -12.40
N THR A 18 20.35 -10.76 -11.21
CA THR A 18 20.97 -11.27 -9.98
C THR A 18 20.29 -12.52 -9.47
N ASN A 19 19.17 -12.93 -10.10
CA ASN A 19 18.33 -14.04 -9.67
C ASN A 19 17.87 -13.87 -8.21
N THR A 20 17.51 -12.66 -7.86
CA THR A 20 17.16 -12.26 -6.50
C THR A 20 15.69 -11.86 -6.43
N ILE A 21 15.04 -12.20 -5.32
CA ILE A 21 13.69 -11.76 -5.02
C ILE A 21 13.77 -10.68 -3.96
N HIS A 22 13.20 -9.52 -4.25
CA HIS A 22 13.09 -8.41 -3.31
C HIS A 22 11.67 -8.38 -2.77
N GLU A 23 11.53 -8.33 -1.45
CA GLU A 23 10.22 -8.27 -0.81
C GLU A 23 10.06 -6.94 -0.10
N ILE A 24 8.95 -6.26 -0.40
CA ILE A 24 8.62 -4.97 0.21
C ILE A 24 7.30 -5.13 0.96
N PRO A 25 7.33 -5.17 2.30
CA PRO A 25 6.09 -5.20 3.07
C PRO A 25 5.47 -3.82 3.15
N ILE A 26 4.16 -3.74 2.95
CA ILE A 26 3.41 -2.50 3.04
C ILE A 26 2.25 -2.73 4.00
N PHE A 27 2.14 -1.86 4.98
CA PHE A 27 1.12 -1.96 6.00
C PHE A 27 0.49 -0.59 6.22
N THR A 28 -0.83 -0.56 6.27
CA THR A 28 -1.59 0.63 6.61
C THR A 28 -2.70 0.25 7.58
N SER A 29 -2.84 1.02 8.63
CA SER A 29 -3.92 0.87 9.59
C SER A 29 -4.57 2.23 9.78
N GLU A 30 -5.85 2.33 9.49
CA GLU A 30 -6.60 3.56 9.64
C GLU A 30 -7.94 3.30 10.32
N ASP A 31 -8.31 4.23 11.19
CA ASP A 31 -9.57 4.19 11.89
C ASP A 31 -10.57 5.09 11.19
N PHE A 32 -11.82 4.65 11.13
CA PHE A 32 -12.89 5.52 10.68
C PHE A 32 -14.13 5.35 11.56
N SER A 33 -14.94 6.40 11.58
CA SER A 33 -16.16 6.42 12.37
C SER A 33 -17.26 5.67 11.62
N TYR A 34 -17.72 4.57 12.19
CA TYR A 34 -18.79 3.77 11.61
C TYR A 34 -20.14 4.27 12.11
N ASP A 35 -21.03 4.58 11.18
CA ASP A 35 -22.39 5.02 11.47
C ASP A 35 -23.38 4.00 10.92
N THR A 36 -24.16 3.37 11.80
CA THR A 36 -25.12 2.35 11.41
C THR A 36 -26.27 2.91 10.57
N GLU A 37 -26.49 4.22 10.61
CA GLU A 37 -27.53 4.89 9.85
C GLU A 37 -27.07 5.38 8.48
N SER A 38 -25.77 5.30 8.19
CA SER A 38 -25.19 5.84 6.96
C SER A 38 -24.25 4.86 6.30
N ILE A 39 -24.81 3.81 5.73
CA ILE A 39 -24.05 2.74 5.08
C ILE A 39 -23.20 3.27 3.92
N LEU A 40 -23.77 4.16 3.09
CA LEU A 40 -23.04 4.75 1.97
C LEU A 40 -21.81 5.53 2.42
N SER A 41 -21.94 6.29 3.51
CA SER A 41 -20.82 7.05 4.05
C SER A 41 -19.73 6.14 4.56
N ASN A 42 -20.08 5.03 5.20
CA ASN A 42 -19.13 4.04 5.69
C ASN A 42 -18.38 3.39 4.53
N GLU A 43 -19.08 3.01 3.47
CA GLU A 43 -18.47 2.43 2.28
C GLU A 43 -17.50 3.40 1.60
N LYS A 44 -17.90 4.66 1.52
CA LYS A 44 -17.07 5.70 0.92
C LYS A 44 -15.76 5.89 1.68
N GLN A 45 -15.83 5.94 3.02
CA GLN A 45 -14.64 6.07 3.85
C GLN A 45 -13.71 4.86 3.69
N ALA A 46 -14.27 3.65 3.66
CA ALA A 46 -13.49 2.44 3.46
C ALA A 46 -12.81 2.44 2.09
N ASP A 47 -13.50 2.88 1.04
CA ASP A 47 -12.94 2.96 -0.30
C ASP A 47 -11.82 4.00 -0.37
N GLU A 48 -11.95 5.12 0.30
CA GLU A 48 -10.91 6.15 0.35
C GLU A 48 -9.64 5.61 1.02
N ILE A 49 -9.78 4.87 2.10
CA ILE A 49 -8.66 4.23 2.79
C ILE A 49 -7.97 3.22 1.86
N LYS A 50 -8.76 2.45 1.13
CA LYS A 50 -8.24 1.47 0.18
C LYS A 50 -7.44 2.15 -0.94
N LEU A 51 -7.96 3.26 -1.47
CA LEU A 51 -7.27 4.02 -2.51
C LEU A 51 -5.96 4.62 -1.99
N ASP A 52 -5.96 5.14 -0.77
CA ASP A 52 -4.75 5.65 -0.12
C ASP A 52 -3.70 4.56 0.03
N PHE A 53 -4.15 3.35 0.39
CA PHE A 53 -3.26 2.20 0.50
C PHE A 53 -2.63 1.84 -0.85
N PHE A 54 -3.43 1.84 -1.92
CA PHE A 54 -2.91 1.59 -3.27
C PHE A 54 -1.90 2.66 -3.70
N SER A 55 -2.17 3.93 -3.40
CA SER A 55 -1.24 5.01 -3.69
C SER A 55 0.08 4.81 -2.96
N GLU A 56 0.03 4.41 -1.70
CA GLU A 56 1.22 4.13 -0.92
C GLU A 56 2.01 2.96 -1.51
N ALA A 57 1.31 1.89 -1.93
CA ALA A 57 1.96 0.74 -2.55
C ALA A 57 2.68 1.11 -3.85
N VAL A 58 2.02 1.92 -4.69
CA VAL A 58 2.62 2.40 -5.94
C VAL A 58 3.84 3.27 -5.65
N ASN A 59 3.74 4.15 -4.65
CA ASN A 59 4.84 5.03 -4.28
C ASN A 59 6.06 4.23 -3.80
N GLU A 60 5.85 3.20 -2.98
CA GLU A 60 6.93 2.32 -2.53
C GLU A 60 7.61 1.62 -3.70
N LEU A 61 6.82 1.18 -4.67
CA LEU A 61 7.35 0.54 -5.86
C LEU A 61 8.19 1.51 -6.70
N LEU A 62 7.73 2.75 -6.84
CA LEU A 62 8.48 3.78 -7.56
C LEU A 62 9.78 4.13 -6.87
N ILE A 63 9.78 4.22 -5.54
CA ILE A 63 10.98 4.45 -4.75
C ILE A 63 11.98 3.32 -4.97
N PHE A 64 11.52 2.08 -4.94
CA PHE A 64 12.38 0.92 -5.18
C PHE A 64 13.07 1.00 -6.53
N PHE A 65 12.32 1.28 -7.59
CA PHE A 65 12.88 1.38 -8.93
C PHE A 65 13.81 2.58 -9.09
N SER A 66 13.50 3.69 -8.43
CA SER A 66 14.36 4.88 -8.46
C SER A 66 15.71 4.61 -7.81
N GLU A 67 15.71 3.98 -6.65
CA GLU A 67 16.95 3.61 -5.95
C GLU A 67 17.77 2.62 -6.77
N LYS A 68 17.10 1.66 -7.39
CA LYS A 68 17.74 0.66 -8.24
C LYS A 68 18.41 1.32 -9.45
N SER A 69 17.71 2.22 -10.10
CA SER A 69 18.24 2.96 -11.25
C SER A 69 19.45 3.81 -10.87
N ASN A 70 19.40 4.48 -9.72
CA ASN A 70 20.52 5.27 -9.24
C ASN A 70 21.74 4.40 -8.93
N ALA A 71 21.52 3.23 -8.35
CA ALA A 71 22.61 2.30 -8.06
C ALA A 71 23.26 1.78 -9.34
N GLU A 72 22.48 1.53 -10.39
CA GLU A 72 22.99 1.06 -11.67
C GLU A 72 23.72 2.14 -12.46
N SER A 73 23.33 3.40 -12.28
CA SER A 73 23.98 4.51 -12.99
C SER A 73 25.26 5.01 -12.31
N ALA A 74 25.51 4.54 -11.12
CA ALA A 74 26.76 4.83 -10.42
C ALA A 74 27.84 3.83 -10.81
#